data_8ac9adbacd54c1d0fbfcb7d4470a9563
#
_entry.id   8ac9adbacd54c1d0fbfcb7d4470a9563
#
_cell.length_a   1.000
_cell.length_b   1.000
_cell.length_c   1.000
_cell.angle_alpha   90.00
_cell.angle_beta   90.00
_cell.angle_gamma   90.00
#
_symmetry.space_group_name_H-M   'P 1'
#
loop_
_entity.id
_entity.type
_entity.pdbx_description
1 polymer ?
#
loop_
_entity_poly.entity_id
_entity_poly.type
_entity_poly.pdbx_seq_one_letter_code
_entity_poly.pdbx_strand_id
1 'polypeptide(L)'
;MARRPLMAGNWKMHKDHLEAIQLVQQFVYHLDRDDYERTEIVVVPPFTALRSIQTLIDGDRLDIGLGAQNCSYEDAGAYTGEVSPVMLAKLAVSYVICGHSERRQIFREDDQTVNRKVRAVLAHGMRPILCVGETDEQREAGDAERIVGEQLQADLDGVGGGQAADVVVAYEPIWAIGTGKTATPSDANTMCGYVRAQLAERFGAETAQQMRVQYGGSVKPGNVAELMRQPEIDGALVGGASLKADDFAAICRYHRL
;
A
#
# COMPACT_ATOMS: atom_id res chain seq x y z
N MET A 1 12.36 -16.30 -7.72
CA MET A 1 11.28 -15.99 -8.68
C MET A 1 11.12 -14.48 -8.72
N ALA A 2 10.71 -13.90 -9.83
CA ALA A 2 10.40 -12.46 -9.88
C ALA A 2 9.19 -12.17 -9.00
N ARG A 3 9.23 -11.07 -8.23
CA ARG A 3 8.10 -10.62 -7.41
C ARG A 3 6.99 -10.10 -8.34
N ARG A 4 5.74 -10.57 -8.18
CA ARG A 4 4.60 -10.04 -8.93
C ARG A 4 4.31 -8.62 -8.43
N PRO A 5 4.32 -7.62 -9.31
CA PRO A 5 4.05 -6.24 -8.93
C PRO A 5 2.66 -6.06 -8.33
N LEU A 6 2.55 -5.18 -7.32
CA LEU A 6 1.30 -4.85 -6.65
C LEU A 6 0.92 -3.38 -6.91
N MET A 7 -0.22 -3.14 -7.54
CA MET A 7 -0.81 -1.81 -7.69
C MET A 7 -1.98 -1.67 -6.73
N ALA A 8 -1.80 -0.87 -5.67
CA ALA A 8 -2.82 -0.63 -4.66
C ALA A 8 -3.37 0.80 -4.80
N GLY A 9 -4.66 0.92 -5.11
CA GLY A 9 -5.35 2.20 -5.27
C GLY A 9 -5.94 2.71 -3.97
N ASN A 10 -5.23 3.57 -3.24
CA ASN A 10 -5.72 4.22 -2.03
C ASN A 10 -6.61 5.41 -2.38
N TRP A 11 -7.92 5.25 -2.24
CA TRP A 11 -8.88 6.30 -2.57
C TRP A 11 -8.99 7.40 -1.52
N LYS A 12 -8.32 7.20 -0.38
CA LYS A 12 -8.38 8.14 0.74
C LYS A 12 -9.85 8.41 1.14
N MET A 13 -10.21 9.65 1.47
CA MET A 13 -11.57 10.02 1.86
C MET A 13 -12.37 10.52 0.63
N HIS A 14 -12.50 9.66 -0.40
CA HIS A 14 -13.24 9.95 -1.61
C HIS A 14 -14.16 8.79 -1.98
N LYS A 15 -15.23 9.09 -2.72
CA LYS A 15 -16.22 8.16 -3.23
C LYS A 15 -17.19 7.67 -2.15
N ASP A 16 -18.46 7.84 -2.40
CA ASP A 16 -19.50 7.09 -1.70
C ASP A 16 -19.59 5.64 -2.24
N HIS A 17 -20.47 4.85 -1.67
CA HIS A 17 -20.59 3.44 -2.03
C HIS A 17 -21.09 3.20 -3.46
N LEU A 18 -21.90 4.11 -4.06
CA LEU A 18 -22.37 4.02 -5.44
C LEU A 18 -21.29 4.46 -6.44
N GLU A 19 -20.62 5.57 -6.16
CA GLU A 19 -19.47 6.04 -6.95
C GLU A 19 -18.34 5.03 -6.94
N ALA A 20 -18.15 4.33 -5.82
CA ALA A 20 -17.16 3.27 -5.66
C ALA A 20 -17.45 2.08 -6.61
N ILE A 21 -18.71 1.61 -6.66
CA ILE A 21 -19.14 0.56 -7.59
C ILE A 21 -18.88 0.99 -9.03
N GLN A 22 -19.31 2.20 -9.40
CA GLN A 22 -19.11 2.72 -10.75
C GLN A 22 -17.64 2.81 -11.15
N LEU A 23 -16.79 3.29 -10.23
CA LEU A 23 -15.35 3.39 -10.49
C LEU A 23 -14.71 2.02 -10.73
N VAL A 24 -15.05 1.00 -9.92
CA VAL A 24 -14.52 -0.35 -10.12
C VAL A 24 -14.99 -0.92 -11.45
N GLN A 25 -16.28 -0.84 -11.77
CA GLN A 25 -16.81 -1.34 -13.03
C GLN A 25 -16.16 -0.68 -14.25
N GLN A 26 -15.95 0.65 -14.19
CA GLN A 26 -15.30 1.39 -15.26
C GLN A 26 -13.85 0.97 -15.43
N PHE A 27 -13.10 0.87 -14.33
CA PHE A 27 -11.67 0.58 -14.40
C PHE A 27 -11.39 -0.88 -14.83
N VAL A 28 -12.14 -1.86 -14.33
CA VAL A 28 -11.94 -3.29 -14.71
C VAL A 28 -12.30 -3.55 -16.18
N TYR A 29 -13.19 -2.75 -16.77
CA TYR A 29 -13.53 -2.84 -18.19
C TYR A 29 -12.32 -2.57 -19.10
N HIS A 30 -11.31 -1.83 -18.62
CA HIS A 30 -10.09 -1.52 -19.36
C HIS A 30 -9.00 -2.58 -19.21
N LEU A 31 -9.21 -3.59 -18.36
CA LEU A 31 -8.22 -4.63 -18.07
C LEU A 31 -8.58 -5.92 -18.78
N ASP A 32 -7.57 -6.67 -19.16
CA ASP A 32 -7.73 -8.01 -19.68
C ASP A 32 -6.91 -9.04 -18.87
N ARG A 33 -7.00 -10.31 -19.29
CA ARG A 33 -6.39 -11.42 -18.57
C ARG A 33 -4.87 -11.27 -18.40
N ASP A 34 -4.14 -10.77 -19.42
CA ASP A 34 -2.68 -10.58 -19.35
C ASP A 34 -2.31 -9.54 -18.28
N ASP A 35 -3.15 -8.50 -18.12
CA ASP A 35 -2.92 -7.48 -17.10
C ASP A 35 -3.00 -8.07 -15.69
N TYR A 36 -4.02 -8.92 -15.43
CA TYR A 36 -4.16 -9.60 -14.15
C TYR A 36 -3.06 -10.65 -13.90
N GLU A 37 -2.60 -11.36 -14.90
CA GLU A 37 -1.51 -12.32 -14.76
C GLU A 37 -0.18 -11.64 -14.37
N ARG A 38 0.06 -10.43 -14.89
CA ARG A 38 1.29 -9.67 -14.67
C ARG A 38 1.28 -8.82 -13.41
N THR A 39 0.13 -8.30 -13.00
CA THR A 39 0.01 -7.32 -11.94
C THR A 39 -1.06 -7.77 -10.94
N GLU A 40 -0.74 -7.79 -9.66
CA GLU A 40 -1.72 -7.90 -8.60
C GLU A 40 -2.34 -6.51 -8.38
N ILE A 41 -3.67 -6.43 -8.41
CA ILE A 41 -4.41 -5.17 -8.36
C ILE A 41 -5.29 -5.16 -7.12
N VAL A 42 -5.19 -4.10 -6.32
CA VAL A 42 -5.95 -3.94 -5.08
C VAL A 42 -6.62 -2.57 -5.07
N VAL A 43 -7.90 -2.53 -4.77
CA VAL A 43 -8.62 -1.29 -4.49
C VAL A 43 -8.79 -1.11 -2.99
N VAL A 44 -8.52 0.11 -2.50
CA VAL A 44 -8.54 0.44 -1.07
C VAL A 44 -9.51 1.60 -0.84
N PRO A 45 -10.84 1.31 -0.84
CA PRO A 45 -11.89 2.31 -0.67
C PRO A 45 -12.04 2.74 0.80
N PRO A 46 -12.77 3.84 1.09
CA PRO A 46 -13.16 4.16 2.46
C PRO A 46 -14.04 3.05 3.07
N PHE A 47 -14.06 2.94 4.39
CA PHE A 47 -14.79 1.89 5.11
C PHE A 47 -16.26 1.77 4.71
N THR A 48 -16.91 2.90 4.42
CA THR A 48 -18.32 2.98 4.02
C THR A 48 -18.62 2.28 2.69
N ALA A 49 -17.61 2.04 1.85
CA ALA A 49 -17.76 1.38 0.55
C ALA A 49 -17.25 -0.07 0.54
N LEU A 50 -16.55 -0.54 1.59
CA LEU A 50 -15.93 -1.88 1.62
C LEU A 50 -16.93 -3.00 1.30
N ARG A 51 -18.09 -3.02 1.98
CA ARG A 51 -19.09 -4.07 1.76
C ARG A 51 -19.64 -4.06 0.34
N SER A 52 -19.87 -2.87 -0.23
CA SER A 52 -20.36 -2.73 -1.60
C SER A 52 -19.37 -3.27 -2.62
N ILE A 53 -18.09 -2.95 -2.44
CA ILE A 53 -17.02 -3.43 -3.33
C ILE A 53 -16.78 -4.93 -3.14
N GLN A 54 -16.80 -5.44 -1.92
CA GLN A 54 -16.72 -6.88 -1.67
C GLN A 54 -17.84 -7.64 -2.41
N THR A 55 -19.07 -7.15 -2.32
CA THR A 55 -20.21 -7.78 -3.01
C THR A 55 -20.06 -7.74 -4.53
N LEU A 56 -19.53 -6.63 -5.08
CA LEU A 56 -19.24 -6.49 -6.51
C LEU A 56 -18.15 -7.48 -6.97
N ILE A 57 -17.04 -7.55 -6.22
CA ILE A 57 -15.92 -8.47 -6.51
C ILE A 57 -16.43 -9.92 -6.56
N ASP A 58 -17.19 -10.34 -5.56
CA ASP A 58 -17.71 -11.69 -5.48
C ASP A 58 -18.75 -11.99 -6.57
N GLY A 59 -19.70 -11.06 -6.79
CA GLY A 59 -20.79 -11.20 -7.75
C GLY A 59 -20.31 -11.29 -9.20
N ASP A 60 -19.39 -10.42 -9.57
CA ASP A 60 -18.84 -10.35 -10.93
C ASP A 60 -17.57 -11.20 -11.09
N ARG A 61 -17.10 -11.85 -10.02
CA ARG A 61 -15.87 -12.68 -9.99
C ARG A 61 -14.65 -11.94 -10.50
N LEU A 62 -14.48 -10.71 -10.03
CA LEU A 62 -13.37 -9.85 -10.44
C LEU A 62 -12.05 -10.35 -9.84
N ASP A 63 -11.00 -10.41 -10.65
CA ASP A 63 -9.64 -10.79 -10.21
C ASP A 63 -8.87 -9.59 -9.64
N ILE A 64 -9.49 -8.90 -8.67
CA ILE A 64 -8.90 -7.80 -7.92
C ILE A 64 -9.01 -8.04 -6.42
N GLY A 65 -8.02 -7.57 -5.66
CA GLY A 65 -8.07 -7.61 -4.20
C GLY A 65 -8.83 -6.43 -3.60
N LEU A 66 -9.36 -6.65 -2.40
CA LEU A 66 -9.95 -5.60 -1.57
C LEU A 66 -8.98 -5.24 -0.45
N GLY A 67 -8.69 -3.95 -0.28
CA GLY A 67 -7.88 -3.42 0.82
C GLY A 67 -8.67 -2.49 1.72
N ALA A 68 -8.20 -2.31 2.95
CA ALA A 68 -8.71 -1.33 3.90
C ALA A 68 -7.66 -0.23 4.17
N GLN A 69 -8.10 1.00 4.36
CA GLN A 69 -7.24 2.17 4.55
C GLN A 69 -6.61 2.25 5.94
N ASN A 70 -7.11 1.47 6.88
CA ASN A 70 -6.70 1.43 8.29
C ASN A 70 -7.40 0.27 8.99
N CYS A 71 -7.00 -0.03 10.23
CA CYS A 71 -7.77 -0.85 11.17
C CYS A 71 -7.45 -0.45 12.61
N SER A 72 -8.28 -0.88 13.57
CA SER A 72 -7.88 -0.97 14.96
C SER A 72 -6.86 -2.10 15.14
N TYR A 73 -6.11 -2.08 16.22
CA TYR A 73 -5.30 -3.23 16.65
C TYR A 73 -6.02 -4.12 17.68
N GLU A 74 -7.24 -3.76 18.06
CA GLU A 74 -8.10 -4.52 18.96
C GLU A 74 -9.15 -5.30 18.17
N ASP A 75 -9.43 -6.54 18.58
CA ASP A 75 -10.38 -7.41 17.91
C ASP A 75 -11.84 -6.98 18.16
N ALA A 76 -12.11 -6.48 19.33
CA ALA A 76 -13.44 -6.01 19.77
C ALA A 76 -13.31 -5.17 21.04
N GLY A 77 -14.36 -4.45 21.40
CA GLY A 77 -14.40 -3.72 22.67
C GLY A 77 -15.07 -2.36 22.59
N ALA A 78 -14.84 -1.55 23.63
CA ALA A 78 -15.39 -0.21 23.76
C ALA A 78 -14.57 0.84 23.01
N TYR A 79 -14.50 0.70 21.70
CA TYR A 79 -13.74 1.54 20.77
C TYR A 79 -14.66 2.14 19.72
N THR A 80 -15.58 3.01 20.16
CA THR A 80 -16.63 3.58 19.29
C THR A 80 -16.04 4.24 18.06
N GLY A 81 -16.45 3.79 16.87
CA GLY A 81 -16.00 4.31 15.58
C GLY A 81 -14.83 3.54 14.95
N GLU A 82 -14.15 2.65 15.70
CA GLU A 82 -13.08 1.83 15.17
C GLU A 82 -13.59 0.62 14.36
N VAL A 83 -12.78 0.18 13.41
CA VAL A 83 -13.01 -1.02 12.59
C VAL A 83 -11.94 -2.04 12.93
N SER A 84 -12.36 -3.20 13.45
CA SER A 84 -11.43 -4.24 13.87
C SER A 84 -10.88 -5.08 12.71
N PRO A 85 -9.70 -5.72 12.86
CA PRO A 85 -9.19 -6.64 11.85
C PRO A 85 -10.12 -7.85 11.64
N VAL A 86 -10.84 -8.28 12.67
CA VAL A 86 -11.87 -9.34 12.57
C VAL A 86 -13.00 -8.95 11.60
N MET A 87 -13.48 -7.70 11.69
CA MET A 87 -14.52 -7.19 10.78
C MET A 87 -14.02 -7.15 9.34
N LEU A 88 -12.78 -6.73 9.12
CA LEU A 88 -12.17 -6.62 7.80
C LEU A 88 -11.96 -8.02 7.17
N ALA A 89 -11.46 -8.97 7.94
CA ALA A 89 -11.28 -10.35 7.48
C ALA A 89 -12.62 -11.00 7.05
N LYS A 90 -13.72 -10.69 7.73
CA LYS A 90 -15.07 -11.15 7.35
C LYS A 90 -15.59 -10.53 6.05
N LEU A 91 -15.03 -9.42 5.62
CA LEU A 91 -15.29 -8.78 4.31
C LEU A 91 -14.30 -9.23 3.23
N ALA A 92 -13.54 -10.29 3.47
CA ALA A 92 -12.50 -10.78 2.56
C ALA A 92 -11.45 -9.70 2.18
N VAL A 93 -11.20 -8.75 3.08
CA VAL A 93 -10.11 -7.79 2.92
C VAL A 93 -8.79 -8.55 2.94
N SER A 94 -7.97 -8.38 1.92
CA SER A 94 -6.69 -9.05 1.76
C SER A 94 -5.50 -8.19 2.17
N TYR A 95 -5.64 -6.87 2.11
CA TYR A 95 -4.60 -5.90 2.44
C TYR A 95 -5.11 -4.81 3.37
N VAL A 96 -4.26 -4.33 4.28
CA VAL A 96 -4.59 -3.18 5.14
C VAL A 96 -3.41 -2.20 5.15
N ILE A 97 -3.68 -0.93 4.84
CA ILE A 97 -2.68 0.12 4.96
C ILE A 97 -2.45 0.41 6.45
N CYS A 98 -1.20 0.38 6.87
CA CYS A 98 -0.77 0.68 8.24
C CYS A 98 0.25 1.81 8.22
N GLY A 99 0.06 2.84 9.06
CA GLY A 99 1.01 3.94 9.21
C GLY A 99 1.11 4.88 8.02
N HIS A 100 0.06 5.00 7.18
CA HIS A 100 0.04 5.99 6.09
C HIS A 100 0.43 7.38 6.61
N SER A 101 1.19 8.15 5.84
CA SER A 101 1.71 9.47 6.23
C SER A 101 0.64 10.41 6.78
N GLU A 102 -0.55 10.43 6.18
CA GLU A 102 -1.67 11.23 6.70
C GLU A 102 -2.08 10.80 8.11
N ARG A 103 -2.04 9.50 8.42
CA ARG A 103 -2.38 9.02 9.76
C ARG A 103 -1.32 9.36 10.79
N ARG A 104 -0.05 9.26 10.42
CA ARG A 104 1.07 9.68 11.27
C ARG A 104 1.03 11.17 11.55
N GLN A 105 0.84 12.00 10.53
CA GLN A 105 0.90 13.47 10.65
C GLN A 105 -0.37 14.09 11.22
N ILE A 106 -1.55 13.70 10.73
CA ILE A 106 -2.83 14.34 11.07
C ILE A 106 -3.44 13.69 12.32
N PHE A 107 -3.44 12.36 12.38
CA PHE A 107 -4.06 11.59 13.46
C PHE A 107 -3.07 11.18 14.56
N ARG A 108 -1.79 11.56 14.43
CA ARG A 108 -0.74 11.33 15.45
C ARG A 108 -0.51 9.84 15.77
N GLU A 109 -0.67 8.97 14.81
CA GLU A 109 -0.28 7.57 14.96
C GLU A 109 1.24 7.46 15.07
N ASP A 110 1.71 6.95 16.20
CA ASP A 110 3.12 6.66 16.45
C ASP A 110 3.51 5.25 15.97
N ASP A 111 4.79 4.97 15.93
CA ASP A 111 5.32 3.68 15.46
C ASP A 111 4.82 2.52 16.34
N GLN A 112 4.62 2.72 17.63
CA GLN A 112 4.06 1.68 18.51
C GLN A 112 2.62 1.31 18.10
N THR A 113 1.81 2.29 17.78
CA THR A 113 0.44 2.10 17.26
C THR A 113 0.47 1.38 15.91
N VAL A 114 1.37 1.80 15.02
CA VAL A 114 1.53 1.17 13.69
C VAL A 114 1.99 -0.28 13.84
N ASN A 115 2.96 -0.56 14.70
CA ASN A 115 3.41 -1.93 15.00
C ASN A 115 2.26 -2.82 15.46
N ARG A 116 1.44 -2.35 16.41
CA ARG A 116 0.27 -3.11 16.90
C ARG A 116 -0.71 -3.42 15.76
N LYS A 117 -0.94 -2.49 14.84
CA LYS A 117 -1.80 -2.68 13.65
C LYS A 117 -1.19 -3.71 12.69
N VAL A 118 0.10 -3.61 12.36
CA VAL A 118 0.81 -4.57 11.50
C VAL A 118 0.65 -5.99 12.04
N ARG A 119 0.90 -6.18 13.33
CA ARG A 119 0.78 -7.49 13.98
C ARG A 119 -0.66 -8.00 14.01
N ALA A 120 -1.64 -7.12 14.26
CA ALA A 120 -3.05 -7.48 14.25
C ALA A 120 -3.52 -7.90 12.85
N VAL A 121 -3.10 -7.19 11.80
CA VAL A 121 -3.38 -7.55 10.40
C VAL A 121 -2.82 -8.92 10.05
N LEU A 122 -1.56 -9.19 10.39
CA LEU A 122 -0.91 -10.49 10.16
C LEU A 122 -1.58 -11.62 10.95
N ALA A 123 -1.98 -11.37 12.20
CA ALA A 123 -2.65 -12.36 13.05
C ALA A 123 -4.01 -12.82 12.47
N HIS A 124 -4.64 -11.99 11.65
CA HIS A 124 -5.92 -12.30 10.99
C HIS A 124 -5.78 -12.74 9.53
N GLY A 125 -4.57 -13.11 9.09
CA GLY A 125 -4.30 -13.65 7.75
C GLY A 125 -4.40 -12.62 6.62
N MET A 126 -4.42 -11.33 6.95
CA MET A 126 -4.33 -10.23 5.99
C MET A 126 -2.88 -9.76 5.83
N ARG A 127 -2.61 -9.02 4.78
CA ARG A 127 -1.27 -8.47 4.47
C ARG A 127 -1.22 -6.99 4.77
N PRO A 128 -0.36 -6.52 5.67
CA PRO A 128 -0.17 -5.09 5.89
C PRO A 128 0.59 -4.46 4.71
N ILE A 129 0.12 -3.28 4.26
CA ILE A 129 0.90 -2.34 3.46
C ILE A 129 1.42 -1.31 4.45
N LEU A 130 2.63 -1.54 4.95
CA LEU A 130 3.29 -0.68 5.91
C LEU A 130 3.88 0.54 5.21
N CYS A 131 3.41 1.73 5.57
CA CYS A 131 3.90 2.99 5.03
C CYS A 131 5.01 3.57 5.90
N VAL A 132 6.13 3.89 5.27
CA VAL A 132 7.30 4.55 5.88
C VAL A 132 7.78 5.68 4.98
N GLY A 133 8.32 6.75 5.57
CA GLY A 133 8.85 7.85 4.78
C GLY A 133 9.20 9.08 5.61
N GLU A 134 9.96 9.97 4.99
CA GLU A 134 10.48 11.20 5.58
C GLU A 134 9.74 12.44 5.11
N THR A 135 9.74 13.48 5.93
CA THR A 135 9.26 14.84 5.58
C THR A 135 10.30 15.62 4.76
N ASP A 136 9.88 16.78 4.22
CA ASP A 136 10.79 17.67 3.47
C ASP A 136 11.94 18.15 4.37
N GLU A 137 11.65 18.55 5.60
CA GLU A 137 12.66 18.99 6.57
C GLU A 137 13.65 17.89 6.91
N GLN A 138 13.19 16.65 7.09
CA GLN A 138 14.05 15.50 7.39
C GLN A 138 14.95 15.16 6.19
N ARG A 139 14.42 15.28 4.98
CA ARG A 139 15.19 15.07 3.74
C ARG A 139 16.27 16.16 3.57
N GLU A 140 15.91 17.42 3.75
CA GLU A 140 16.87 18.54 3.67
C GLU A 140 17.98 18.45 4.73
N ALA A 141 17.67 17.90 5.90
CA ALA A 141 18.65 17.61 6.94
C ALA A 141 19.56 16.41 6.63
N GLY A 142 19.28 15.63 5.57
CA GLY A 142 20.03 14.42 5.25
C GLY A 142 19.63 13.19 6.08
N ASP A 143 18.51 13.24 6.77
CA ASP A 143 18.06 12.22 7.74
C ASP A 143 17.14 11.13 7.12
N ALA A 144 16.87 11.16 5.82
CA ALA A 144 15.87 10.30 5.17
C ALA A 144 16.06 8.81 5.50
N GLU A 145 17.26 8.28 5.29
CA GLU A 145 17.57 6.87 5.56
C GLU A 145 17.41 6.53 7.05
N ARG A 146 17.92 7.38 7.93
CA ARG A 146 17.82 7.19 9.38
C ARG A 146 16.35 7.11 9.83
N ILE A 147 15.51 8.05 9.38
CA ILE A 147 14.08 8.10 9.74
C ILE A 147 13.34 6.85 9.21
N VAL A 148 13.53 6.49 7.94
CA VAL A 148 12.92 5.30 7.36
C VAL A 148 13.39 4.02 8.05
N GLY A 149 14.68 3.94 8.41
CA GLY A 149 15.24 2.81 9.16
C GLY A 149 14.65 2.69 10.56
N GLU A 150 14.52 3.80 11.31
CA GLU A 150 13.91 3.84 12.64
C GLU A 150 12.43 3.40 12.59
N GLN A 151 11.65 3.89 11.62
CA GLN A 151 10.26 3.46 11.39
C GLN A 151 10.18 1.97 11.11
N LEU A 152 10.98 1.44 10.17
CA LEU A 152 10.99 0.01 9.86
C LEU A 152 11.34 -0.85 11.07
N GLN A 153 12.32 -0.43 11.86
CA GLN A 153 12.73 -1.14 13.06
C GLN A 153 11.59 -1.22 14.08
N ALA A 154 10.94 -0.09 14.35
CA ALA A 154 9.87 0.00 15.35
C ALA A 154 8.58 -0.66 14.87
N ASP A 155 8.15 -0.37 13.63
CA ASP A 155 6.89 -0.86 13.08
C ASP A 155 6.86 -2.38 12.88
N LEU A 156 8.02 -3.00 12.65
CA LEU A 156 8.15 -4.45 12.44
C LEU A 156 8.61 -5.19 13.70
N ASP A 157 8.70 -4.52 14.85
CA ASP A 157 9.11 -5.18 16.08
C ASP A 157 8.17 -6.35 16.44
N GLY A 158 8.75 -7.50 16.81
CA GLY A 158 8.02 -8.73 17.12
C GLY A 158 7.37 -9.43 15.92
N VAL A 159 7.55 -8.95 14.67
CA VAL A 159 7.14 -9.69 13.47
C VAL A 159 8.12 -10.84 13.22
N GLY A 160 7.61 -12.07 13.19
CA GLY A 160 8.42 -13.26 12.94
C GLY A 160 8.77 -13.45 11.46
N GLY A 161 9.93 -14.08 11.18
CA GLY A 161 10.39 -14.33 9.81
C GLY A 161 9.39 -15.08 8.93
N GLY A 162 8.60 -15.99 9.49
CA GLY A 162 7.56 -16.71 8.75
C GLY A 162 6.37 -15.84 8.28
N GLN A 163 6.15 -14.69 8.92
CA GLN A 163 5.10 -13.74 8.55
C GLN A 163 5.65 -12.54 7.75
N ALA A 164 6.96 -12.31 7.79
CA ALA A 164 7.57 -11.14 7.16
C ALA A 164 7.33 -11.09 5.64
N ALA A 165 7.30 -12.24 4.97
CA ALA A 165 7.04 -12.32 3.53
C ALA A 165 5.63 -11.81 3.13
N ASP A 166 4.68 -11.77 4.08
CA ASP A 166 3.33 -11.23 3.85
C ASP A 166 3.26 -9.71 4.02
N VAL A 167 4.32 -9.08 4.55
CA VAL A 167 4.38 -7.62 4.68
C VAL A 167 4.78 -6.99 3.35
N VAL A 168 4.03 -6.00 2.93
CA VAL A 168 4.39 -5.08 1.84
C VAL A 168 4.83 -3.78 2.48
N VAL A 169 5.96 -3.21 2.05
CA VAL A 169 6.39 -1.90 2.52
C VAL A 169 6.16 -0.86 1.41
N ALA A 170 5.48 0.22 1.73
CA ALA A 170 5.29 1.36 0.83
C ALA A 170 6.19 2.52 1.28
N TYR A 171 7.18 2.86 0.48
CA TYR A 171 7.99 4.05 0.71
C TYR A 171 7.24 5.29 0.24
N GLU A 172 6.93 6.18 1.16
CA GLU A 172 6.22 7.45 0.94
C GLU A 172 7.18 8.63 1.09
N PRO A 173 7.75 9.20 0.00
CA PRO A 173 8.43 10.50 0.10
C PRO A 173 7.38 11.57 0.41
N ILE A 174 7.16 11.90 1.70
CA ILE A 174 6.05 12.76 2.16
C ILE A 174 6.11 14.13 1.49
N TRP A 175 7.32 14.63 1.24
CA TRP A 175 7.59 15.87 0.52
C TRP A 175 7.08 15.88 -0.94
N ALA A 176 6.84 14.70 -1.53
CA ALA A 176 6.33 14.56 -2.91
C ALA A 176 4.84 14.18 -2.97
N ILE A 177 4.14 14.04 -1.83
CA ILE A 177 2.73 13.66 -1.80
C ILE A 177 1.85 14.92 -1.81
N GLY A 178 1.12 15.15 -2.90
CA GLY A 178 0.18 16.28 -3.01
C GLY A 178 0.81 17.67 -3.12
N THR A 179 2.13 17.78 -3.16
CA THR A 179 2.87 19.07 -3.22
C THR A 179 3.16 19.55 -4.64
N GLY A 180 2.99 18.69 -5.63
CA GLY A 180 3.44 18.94 -7.00
C GLY A 180 4.91 18.57 -7.26
N LYS A 181 5.73 18.34 -6.22
CA LYS A 181 7.07 17.76 -6.35
C LYS A 181 6.95 16.27 -6.68
N THR A 182 7.90 15.72 -7.42
CA THR A 182 8.00 14.27 -7.71
C THR A 182 9.43 13.81 -7.49
N ALA A 183 9.59 12.67 -6.84
CA ALA A 183 10.89 12.01 -6.81
C ALA A 183 11.22 11.52 -8.23
N THR A 184 12.50 11.56 -8.60
CA THR A 184 12.94 10.90 -9.83
C THR A 184 12.82 9.37 -9.67
N PRO A 185 12.69 8.59 -10.76
CA PRO A 185 12.74 7.13 -10.67
C PRO A 185 14.00 6.61 -9.97
N SER A 186 15.14 7.28 -10.14
CA SER A 186 16.40 6.95 -9.46
C SER A 186 16.33 7.20 -7.95
N ASP A 187 15.77 8.35 -7.50
CA ASP A 187 15.60 8.63 -6.06
C ASP A 187 14.67 7.61 -5.43
N ALA A 188 13.55 7.30 -6.09
CA ALA A 188 12.59 6.31 -5.64
C ALA A 188 13.24 4.93 -5.50
N ASN A 189 14.03 4.52 -6.50
CA ASN A 189 14.77 3.25 -6.49
C ASN A 189 15.79 3.18 -5.36
N THR A 190 16.54 4.26 -5.13
CA THR A 190 17.55 4.33 -4.07
C THR A 190 16.92 4.07 -2.71
N MET A 191 15.83 4.75 -2.39
CA MET A 191 15.15 4.57 -1.10
C MET A 191 14.43 3.22 -0.99
N CYS A 192 13.81 2.72 -2.05
CA CYS A 192 13.26 1.36 -2.05
C CYS A 192 14.35 0.30 -1.87
N GLY A 193 15.53 0.50 -2.45
CA GLY A 193 16.72 -0.33 -2.22
C GLY A 193 17.22 -0.28 -0.78
N TYR A 194 17.25 0.91 -0.18
CA TYR A 194 17.55 1.07 1.25
C TYR A 194 16.55 0.31 2.14
N VAL A 195 15.23 0.46 1.88
CA VAL A 195 14.19 -0.31 2.58
C VAL A 195 14.47 -1.81 2.46
N ARG A 196 14.76 -2.32 1.26
CA ARG A 196 15.05 -3.75 1.07
C ARG A 196 16.30 -4.20 1.81
N ALA A 197 17.34 -3.37 1.87
CA ALA A 197 18.54 -3.67 2.63
C ALA A 197 18.24 -3.79 4.15
N GLN A 198 17.44 -2.88 4.70
CA GLN A 198 16.99 -2.95 6.09
C GLN A 198 16.16 -4.21 6.37
N LEU A 199 15.27 -4.59 5.45
CA LEU A 199 14.50 -5.83 5.54
C LEU A 199 15.42 -7.06 5.48
N ALA A 200 16.48 -7.04 4.66
CA ALA A 200 17.45 -8.13 4.56
C ALA A 200 18.30 -8.26 5.83
N GLU A 201 18.68 -7.16 6.45
CA GLU A 201 19.39 -7.16 7.74
C GLU A 201 18.51 -7.78 8.85
N ARG A 202 17.22 -7.46 8.85
CA ARG A 202 16.30 -7.92 9.88
C ARG A 202 15.82 -9.36 9.71
N PHE A 203 15.44 -9.76 8.51
CA PHE A 203 14.76 -11.03 8.21
C PHE A 203 15.58 -12.01 7.37
N GLY A 204 16.76 -11.60 6.95
CA GLY A 204 17.61 -12.34 6.02
C GLY A 204 17.29 -12.04 4.55
N ALA A 205 18.31 -12.21 3.70
CA ALA A 205 18.24 -11.85 2.29
C ALA A 205 17.15 -12.62 1.52
N GLU A 206 16.95 -13.90 1.84
CA GLU A 206 15.94 -14.72 1.18
C GLU A 206 14.52 -14.20 1.44
N THR A 207 14.17 -13.89 2.68
CA THR A 207 12.87 -13.33 3.07
C THR A 207 12.68 -11.94 2.44
N ALA A 208 13.68 -11.07 2.53
CA ALA A 208 13.62 -9.73 1.94
C ALA A 208 13.40 -9.75 0.42
N GLN A 209 13.94 -10.77 -0.27
CA GLN A 209 13.69 -10.96 -1.69
C GLN A 209 12.25 -11.42 -2.03
N GLN A 210 11.50 -11.91 -1.07
CA GLN A 210 10.08 -12.26 -1.24
C GLN A 210 9.16 -11.09 -0.88
N MET A 211 9.60 -10.18 0.00
CA MET A 211 8.83 -9.00 0.40
C MET A 211 8.75 -8.00 -0.76
N ARG A 212 7.60 -7.40 -0.93
CA ARG A 212 7.39 -6.35 -1.95
C ARG A 212 7.62 -4.97 -1.36
N VAL A 213 8.32 -4.12 -2.12
CA VAL A 213 8.52 -2.71 -1.80
C VAL A 213 7.81 -1.88 -2.86
N GLN A 214 6.82 -1.11 -2.45
CA GLN A 214 6.06 -0.20 -3.30
C GLN A 214 6.62 1.22 -3.22
N TYR A 215 6.48 1.96 -4.31
CA TYR A 215 6.62 3.42 -4.29
C TYR A 215 5.27 4.08 -3.99
N GLY A 216 5.21 4.88 -2.94
CA GLY A 216 4.00 5.56 -2.44
C GLY A 216 3.96 7.08 -2.72
N GLY A 217 4.84 7.60 -3.55
CA GLY A 217 4.80 9.01 -3.99
C GLY A 217 3.82 9.26 -5.13
N SER A 218 4.05 10.33 -5.89
CA SER A 218 3.19 10.70 -7.01
C SER A 218 3.36 9.76 -8.21
N VAL A 219 2.40 8.85 -8.40
CA VAL A 219 2.33 7.93 -9.54
C VAL A 219 1.22 8.33 -10.48
N LYS A 220 1.53 8.37 -11.78
CA LYS A 220 0.62 8.74 -12.87
C LYS A 220 0.87 7.85 -14.09
N PRO A 221 -0.06 7.77 -15.06
CA PRO A 221 0.18 7.03 -16.31
C PRO A 221 1.48 7.42 -17.02
N GLY A 222 1.85 8.70 -16.98
CA GLY A 222 3.05 9.23 -17.65
C GLY A 222 4.38 8.91 -16.99
N ASN A 223 4.43 8.37 -15.76
CA ASN A 223 5.70 8.05 -15.08
C ASN A 223 5.78 6.61 -14.56
N VAL A 224 4.66 5.89 -14.52
CA VAL A 224 4.64 4.54 -13.92
C VAL A 224 5.57 3.56 -14.63
N ALA A 225 5.67 3.61 -15.97
CA ALA A 225 6.53 2.71 -16.71
C ALA A 225 8.02 2.89 -16.35
N GLU A 226 8.48 4.12 -16.15
CA GLU A 226 9.84 4.42 -15.72
C GLU A 226 10.12 3.97 -14.28
N LEU A 227 9.15 4.18 -13.38
CA LEU A 227 9.22 3.71 -12.00
C LEU A 227 9.31 2.18 -11.95
N MET A 228 8.47 1.48 -12.72
CA MET A 228 8.42 0.01 -12.72
C MET A 228 9.59 -0.67 -13.46
N ARG A 229 10.41 0.09 -14.19
CA ARG A 229 11.71 -0.41 -14.71
C ARG A 229 12.79 -0.47 -13.65
N GLN A 230 12.57 0.16 -12.49
CA GLN A 230 13.55 0.18 -11.41
C GLN A 230 13.57 -1.18 -10.67
N PRO A 231 14.75 -1.75 -10.40
CA PRO A 231 14.87 -3.12 -9.86
C PRO A 231 14.35 -3.29 -8.43
N GLU A 232 14.28 -2.19 -7.65
CA GLU A 232 13.87 -2.24 -6.25
C GLU A 232 12.40 -1.83 -6.03
N ILE A 233 11.67 -1.49 -7.11
CA ILE A 233 10.26 -1.09 -7.03
C ILE A 233 9.38 -2.25 -7.51
N ASP A 234 8.57 -2.81 -6.59
CA ASP A 234 7.68 -3.94 -6.83
C ASP A 234 6.21 -3.52 -6.96
N GLY A 235 5.94 -2.28 -7.29
CA GLY A 235 4.58 -1.77 -7.44
C GLY A 235 4.40 -0.36 -6.91
N ALA A 236 3.15 0.05 -6.78
CA ALA A 236 2.82 1.39 -6.32
C ALA A 236 1.62 1.41 -5.36
N LEU A 237 1.70 2.28 -4.36
CA LEU A 237 0.56 2.72 -3.57
C LEU A 237 0.06 4.04 -4.17
N VAL A 238 -1.03 3.97 -4.93
CA VAL A 238 -1.50 5.04 -5.81
C VAL A 238 -2.62 5.84 -5.13
N GLY A 239 -2.41 7.14 -4.94
CA GLY A 239 -3.44 8.05 -4.41
C GLY A 239 -4.38 8.59 -5.50
N GLY A 240 -4.35 9.89 -5.77
CA GLY A 240 -5.30 10.62 -6.63
C GLY A 240 -5.54 10.03 -8.02
N ALA A 241 -4.54 9.44 -8.66
CA ALA A 241 -4.72 8.79 -9.96
C ALA A 241 -5.61 7.54 -9.88
N SER A 242 -5.74 6.90 -8.72
CA SER A 242 -6.63 5.75 -8.52
C SER A 242 -8.12 6.12 -8.45
N LEU A 243 -8.44 7.42 -8.40
CA LEU A 243 -9.81 7.93 -8.42
C LEU A 243 -10.40 8.09 -9.84
N LYS A 244 -9.59 7.85 -10.87
CA LYS A 244 -9.98 7.92 -12.28
C LYS A 244 -9.76 6.56 -12.91
N ALA A 245 -10.81 6.00 -13.51
CA ALA A 245 -10.79 4.65 -14.10
C ALA A 245 -9.68 4.47 -15.13
N ASP A 246 -9.59 5.42 -16.10
CA ASP A 246 -8.59 5.36 -17.17
C ASP A 246 -7.16 5.47 -16.63
N ASP A 247 -6.92 6.39 -15.69
CA ASP A 247 -5.59 6.61 -15.11
C ASP A 247 -5.14 5.36 -14.32
N PHE A 248 -6.03 4.81 -13.49
CA PHE A 248 -5.69 3.64 -12.67
C PHE A 248 -5.50 2.38 -13.53
N ALA A 249 -6.37 2.17 -14.53
CA ALA A 249 -6.19 1.09 -15.49
C ALA A 249 -4.85 1.20 -16.24
N ALA A 250 -4.49 2.40 -16.72
CA ALA A 250 -3.20 2.64 -17.37
C ALA A 250 -2.01 2.34 -16.44
N ILE A 251 -2.10 2.70 -15.15
CA ILE A 251 -1.08 2.38 -14.15
C ILE A 251 -0.97 0.86 -13.95
N CYS A 252 -2.10 0.15 -13.82
CA CYS A 252 -2.10 -1.31 -13.69
C CYS A 252 -1.53 -2.03 -14.91
N ARG A 253 -1.64 -1.43 -16.09
CA ARG A 253 -1.16 -1.92 -17.40
C ARG A 253 0.18 -1.30 -17.81
N TYR A 254 0.99 -0.85 -16.86
CA TYR A 254 2.26 -0.15 -17.11
C TYR A 254 3.19 -0.89 -18.09
N HIS A 255 3.09 -2.22 -18.19
CA HIS A 255 3.87 -3.05 -19.09
C HIS A 255 3.50 -2.85 -20.57
N ARG A 256 2.45 -2.09 -20.86
CA ARG A 256 2.00 -1.71 -22.21
C ARG A 256 2.36 -0.25 -22.58
N LEU A 257 3.03 0.49 -21.66
CA LEU A 257 3.40 1.91 -21.83
C LEU A 257 4.85 2.09 -22.32
#